data_a87863cdda6173df65ed1fde4c871fdc
#
_entry.id   a87863cdda6173df65ed1fde4c871fdc
#
_cell.length_a   1.000
_cell.length_b   1.000
_cell.length_c   1.000
_cell.angle_alpha   90.00
_cell.angle_beta   90.00
_cell.angle_gamma   90.00
#
_symmetry.space_group_name_H-M   'P 1'
#
loop_
_entity.id
_entity.type
_entity.pdbx_description
1 polymer ?
#
loop_
_entity_poly.entity_id
_entity_poly.type
_entity_poly.pdbx_seq_one_letter_code
_entity_poly.pdbx_strand_id
1 'polypeptide(L)'
;NNFKVGLPHKNKQIKAWHLLNAYKVNEFVYYNKIVRINGQLCYLSGCKLNSRDGKREFLIIVSFNKPERALQDYKQRWQIEMCFKAMKSSGFDIEKTHLQDIQRIQKLVLLIMIAFVWSYKIGIYLHQIKPIQIKKHGRKAKSIFKYGLSFLSNILLNTENQNDTQIFQFLSCT
;
A
#
# COMPACT_ATOMS: atom_id res chain seq x y z
N ASN A 1 20.12 -11.36 4.51
CA ASN A 1 20.00 -9.91 4.78
C ASN A 1 21.26 -9.41 5.52
N ASN A 2 22.21 -8.86 4.76
CA ASN A 2 23.48 -8.34 5.31
C ASN A 2 23.46 -6.85 5.66
N PHE A 3 22.27 -6.29 5.82
CA PHE A 3 22.09 -4.88 6.13
C PHE A 3 22.68 -4.53 7.50
N LYS A 4 23.65 -3.63 7.53
CA LYS A 4 24.36 -3.21 8.75
C LYS A 4 23.84 -1.86 9.23
N VAL A 5 23.77 -1.69 10.54
CA VAL A 5 23.42 -0.44 11.23
C VAL A 5 24.49 -0.08 12.25
N GLY A 6 24.76 1.21 12.37
CA GLY A 6 25.64 1.73 13.39
C GLY A 6 24.87 1.96 14.69
N LEU A 7 25.49 1.62 15.80
CA LEU A 7 24.98 1.93 17.15
C LEU A 7 25.76 3.11 17.72
N PRO A 8 25.24 4.36 17.63
CA PRO A 8 25.98 5.55 18.06
C PRO A 8 26.42 5.48 19.53
N HIS A 9 25.58 4.87 20.38
CA HIS A 9 25.84 4.73 21.82
C HIS A 9 26.89 3.66 22.17
N LYS A 10 27.29 2.80 21.22
CA LYS A 10 28.32 1.76 21.41
C LYS A 10 29.47 1.90 20.42
N ASN A 11 29.45 2.89 19.55
CA ASN A 11 30.41 3.08 18.46
C ASN A 11 30.73 1.79 17.68
N LYS A 12 29.69 0.98 17.41
CA LYS A 12 29.80 -0.34 16.79
C LYS A 12 28.80 -0.47 15.64
N GLN A 13 29.21 -1.24 14.62
CA GLN A 13 28.30 -1.67 13.55
C GLN A 13 27.87 -3.12 13.76
N ILE A 14 26.57 -3.38 13.59
CA ILE A 14 26.00 -4.73 13.66
C ILE A 14 25.01 -4.96 12.52
N LYS A 15 24.70 -6.21 12.24
CA LYS A 15 23.63 -6.53 11.29
C LYS A 15 22.27 -6.18 11.92
N ALA A 16 21.40 -5.50 11.19
CA ALA A 16 20.11 -5.02 11.71
C ALA A 16 19.25 -6.13 12.33
N TRP A 17 19.24 -7.31 11.72
CA TRP A 17 18.44 -8.43 12.22
C TRP A 17 18.86 -8.91 13.63
N HIS A 18 20.11 -8.69 14.07
CA HIS A 18 20.54 -9.02 15.43
C HIS A 18 19.75 -8.26 16.49
N LEU A 19 19.32 -7.02 16.18
CA LEU A 19 18.51 -6.22 17.09
C LEU A 19 17.08 -6.76 17.25
N LEU A 20 16.59 -7.49 16.25
CA LEU A 20 15.23 -8.04 16.22
C LEU A 20 15.18 -9.54 16.57
N ASN A 21 16.34 -10.21 16.65
CA ASN A 21 16.38 -11.67 16.83
C ASN A 21 15.88 -12.17 18.20
N ALA A 22 15.97 -11.32 19.22
CA ALA A 22 15.56 -11.66 20.59
C ALA A 22 14.02 -11.74 20.76
N TYR A 23 13.26 -11.15 19.82
CA TYR A 23 11.80 -11.07 19.92
C TYR A 23 11.11 -12.31 19.35
N LYS A 24 9.83 -12.50 19.71
CA LYS A 24 9.04 -13.64 19.25
C LYS A 24 8.77 -13.56 17.74
N VAL A 25 8.48 -14.70 17.13
CA VAL A 25 8.09 -14.76 15.71
C VAL A 25 6.71 -14.12 15.57
N ASN A 26 6.51 -13.36 14.49
CA ASN A 26 5.29 -12.58 14.17
C ASN A 26 4.97 -11.44 15.16
N GLU A 27 5.86 -11.16 16.12
CA GLU A 27 5.77 -9.99 16.98
C GLU A 27 6.43 -8.81 16.30
N PHE A 28 5.68 -7.74 16.07
CA PHE A 28 6.23 -6.49 15.55
C PHE A 28 6.72 -5.63 16.69
N VAL A 29 7.99 -5.25 16.61
CA VAL A 29 8.68 -4.49 17.66
C VAL A 29 9.48 -3.35 17.05
N TYR A 30 9.81 -2.36 17.84
CA TYR A 30 10.79 -1.33 17.48
C TYR A 30 11.95 -1.30 18.46
N TYR A 31 13.12 -1.01 17.91
CA TYR A 31 14.31 -0.82 18.73
C TYR A 31 14.25 0.59 19.34
N ASN A 32 14.28 0.65 20.67
CA ASN A 32 14.04 1.90 21.43
C ASN A 32 15.17 2.92 21.40
N LYS A 33 16.28 2.62 20.68
CA LYS A 33 17.43 3.51 20.54
C LYS A 33 17.63 3.90 19.08
N ILE A 34 18.15 5.11 18.88
CA ILE A 34 18.51 5.59 17.55
C ILE A 34 19.66 4.78 16.98
N VAL A 35 19.58 4.44 15.71
CA VAL A 35 20.63 3.81 14.92
C VAL A 35 21.12 4.74 13.83
N ARG A 36 22.31 4.48 13.27
CA ARG A 36 22.86 5.23 12.14
C ARG A 36 22.91 4.35 10.91
N ILE A 37 22.35 4.84 9.81
CA ILE A 37 22.33 4.18 8.50
C ILE A 37 22.81 5.18 7.47
N ASN A 38 23.86 4.87 6.74
CA ASN A 38 24.47 5.76 5.75
C ASN A 38 24.67 7.20 6.27
N GLY A 39 25.14 7.34 7.50
CA GLY A 39 25.40 8.63 8.14
C GLY A 39 24.16 9.28 8.80
N GLN A 40 22.95 8.85 8.48
CA GLN A 40 21.71 9.41 9.01
C GLN A 40 21.23 8.70 10.27
N LEU A 41 20.70 9.46 11.22
CA LEU A 41 20.09 8.93 12.44
C LEU A 41 18.64 8.56 12.16
N CYS A 42 18.23 7.37 12.57
CA CYS A 42 16.90 6.83 12.34
C CYS A 42 16.51 5.80 13.40
N TYR A 43 15.26 5.36 13.35
CA TYR A 43 14.71 4.29 14.16
C TYR A 43 14.59 3.01 13.35
N LEU A 44 14.70 1.87 14.01
CA LEU A 44 14.55 0.55 13.43
C LEU A 44 13.34 -0.15 14.04
N SER A 45 12.44 -0.62 13.17
CA SER A 45 11.28 -1.42 13.55
C SER A 45 11.23 -2.67 12.71
N GLY A 46 10.52 -3.68 13.16
CA GLY A 46 10.36 -4.88 12.35
C GLY A 46 9.83 -6.08 13.10
N CYS A 47 9.81 -7.20 12.43
CA CYS A 47 9.45 -8.48 13.02
C CYS A 47 10.24 -9.63 12.38
N LYS A 48 10.31 -10.71 13.11
CA LYS A 48 10.82 -11.99 12.65
C LYS A 48 9.65 -12.81 12.09
N LEU A 49 9.80 -13.29 10.86
CA LEU A 49 8.79 -14.05 10.14
C LEU A 49 9.32 -15.47 9.88
N ASN A 50 8.42 -16.44 9.82
CA ASN A 50 8.73 -17.75 9.27
C ASN A 50 8.33 -17.76 7.81
N SER A 51 9.27 -18.03 6.92
CA SER A 51 8.99 -18.28 5.51
C SER A 51 8.26 -19.62 5.34
N ARG A 52 7.58 -19.78 4.21
CA ARG A 52 6.92 -21.07 3.85
C ARG A 52 7.92 -22.23 3.80
N ASP A 53 9.17 -21.95 3.50
CA ASP A 53 10.28 -22.93 3.42
C ASP A 53 10.93 -23.19 4.78
N GLY A 54 10.34 -22.76 5.89
CA GLY A 54 10.87 -22.91 7.24
C GLY A 54 12.07 -22.01 7.56
N LYS A 55 12.50 -21.15 6.62
CA LYS A 55 13.60 -20.20 6.85
C LYS A 55 13.11 -18.99 7.63
N ARG A 56 13.98 -18.46 8.47
CA ARG A 56 13.69 -17.21 9.19
C ARG A 56 13.94 -16.00 8.29
N GLU A 57 12.92 -15.18 8.14
CA GLU A 57 12.99 -13.91 7.44
C GLU A 57 12.76 -12.76 8.43
N PHE A 58 13.32 -11.60 8.11
CA PHE A 58 13.15 -10.40 8.93
C PHE A 58 12.55 -9.29 8.06
N LEU A 59 11.40 -8.81 8.46
CA LEU A 59 10.88 -7.53 7.98
C LEU A 59 11.58 -6.43 8.79
N ILE A 60 12.31 -5.56 8.12
CA ILE A 60 13.04 -4.45 8.75
C ILE A 60 12.52 -3.15 8.11
N ILE A 61 12.03 -2.26 8.94
CA ILE A 61 11.51 -0.95 8.54
C ILE A 61 12.37 0.12 9.21
N VAL A 62 12.79 1.10 8.41
CA VAL A 62 13.53 2.27 8.86
C VAL A 62 12.58 3.45 8.85
N SER A 63 12.55 4.22 9.94
CA SER A 63 11.74 5.44 10.05
C SER A 63 12.56 6.56 10.68
N PHE A 64 12.26 7.80 10.32
CA PHE A 64 12.94 8.98 10.87
C PHE A 64 12.19 9.56 12.08
N ASN A 65 10.93 9.15 12.25
CA ASN A 65 10.08 9.53 13.37
C ASN A 65 9.11 8.39 13.71
N LYS A 66 8.47 8.44 14.87
CA LYS A 66 7.36 7.58 15.29
C LYS A 66 7.55 6.10 14.94
N PRO A 67 8.59 5.43 15.47
CA PRO A 67 8.88 4.04 15.15
C PRO A 67 7.74 3.07 15.52
N GLU A 68 6.91 3.43 16.48
CA GLU A 68 5.70 2.71 16.90
C GLU A 68 4.65 2.63 15.77
N ARG A 69 4.60 3.63 14.88
CA ARG A 69 3.67 3.67 13.74
C ARG A 69 4.25 3.09 12.45
N ALA A 70 5.54 2.77 12.45
CA ALA A 70 6.26 2.37 11.23
C ALA A 70 5.62 1.20 10.48
N LEU A 71 5.04 0.21 11.18
CA LEU A 71 4.33 -0.89 10.54
C LEU A 71 3.02 -0.43 9.89
N GLN A 72 2.27 0.44 10.56
CA GLN A 72 1.00 0.95 10.05
C GLN A 72 1.24 1.78 8.77
N ASP A 73 2.24 2.65 8.80
CA ASP A 73 2.63 3.47 7.67
C ASP A 73 3.18 2.60 6.51
N TYR A 74 3.97 1.58 6.83
CA TYR A 74 4.47 0.62 5.84
C TYR A 74 3.36 -0.17 5.15
N LYS A 75 2.30 -0.54 5.87
CA LYS A 75 1.15 -1.23 5.28
C LYS A 75 0.43 -0.38 4.23
N GLN A 76 0.45 0.94 4.37
CA GLN A 76 -0.15 1.85 3.37
C GLN A 76 0.59 1.79 2.02
N ARG A 77 1.89 1.43 2.00
CA ARG A 77 2.65 1.21 0.77
C ARG A 77 2.00 0.20 -0.17
N TRP A 78 1.26 -0.78 0.37
CA TRP A 78 0.53 -1.76 -0.44
C TRP A 78 -0.51 -1.11 -1.37
N GLN A 79 -1.01 0.07 -1.04
CA GLN A 79 -1.93 0.82 -1.90
C GLN A 79 -1.26 1.25 -3.22
N ILE A 80 0.04 1.53 -3.20
CA ILE A 80 0.83 1.83 -4.41
C ILE A 80 0.87 0.61 -5.34
N GLU A 81 1.10 -0.57 -4.80
CA GLU A 81 1.10 -1.80 -5.58
C GLU A 81 -0.28 -2.11 -6.17
N MET A 82 -1.35 -1.83 -5.42
CA MET A 82 -2.72 -1.93 -5.92
C MET A 82 -3.01 -0.95 -7.05
N CYS A 83 -2.49 0.29 -6.96
CA CYS A 83 -2.59 1.29 -8.01
C CYS A 83 -1.88 0.82 -9.29
N PHE A 84 -0.62 0.36 -9.18
CA PHE A 84 0.11 -0.19 -10.34
C PHE A 84 -0.59 -1.40 -10.97
N LYS A 85 -1.14 -2.28 -10.15
CA LYS A 85 -1.93 -3.42 -10.64
C LYS A 85 -3.18 -2.97 -11.39
N ALA A 86 -3.87 -1.93 -10.91
CA ALA A 86 -5.03 -1.36 -11.59
C ALA A 86 -4.64 -0.74 -12.94
N MET A 87 -3.51 -0.05 -12.99
CA MET A 87 -2.97 0.53 -14.22
C MET A 87 -2.64 -0.54 -15.27
N LYS A 88 -2.03 -1.65 -14.85
CA LYS A 88 -1.53 -2.68 -15.78
C LYS A 88 -2.59 -3.67 -16.25
N SER A 89 -3.41 -4.21 -15.35
CA SER A 89 -4.19 -5.40 -15.68
C SER A 89 -5.59 -5.47 -15.08
N SER A 90 -5.92 -4.65 -14.11
CA SER A 90 -7.17 -4.83 -13.35
C SER A 90 -8.24 -3.76 -13.61
N GLY A 91 -8.00 -2.83 -14.54
CA GLY A 91 -8.94 -1.75 -14.78
C GLY A 91 -8.62 -0.90 -16.01
N PHE A 92 -7.39 -0.39 -16.12
CA PHE A 92 -7.07 0.63 -17.12
C PHE A 92 -6.24 0.12 -18.30
N ASP A 93 -5.58 -1.02 -18.19
CA ASP A 93 -4.80 -1.68 -19.25
C ASP A 93 -3.88 -0.72 -20.04
N ILE A 94 -3.09 0.08 -19.32
CA ILE A 94 -2.25 1.15 -19.89
C ILE A 94 -1.30 0.62 -20.99
N GLU A 95 -0.82 -0.62 -20.83
CA GLU A 95 0.12 -1.24 -21.76
C GLU A 95 -0.50 -1.49 -23.16
N LYS A 96 -1.83 -1.53 -23.25
CA LYS A 96 -2.55 -1.71 -24.53
C LYS A 96 -2.74 -0.41 -25.32
N THR A 97 -2.38 0.72 -24.74
CA THR A 97 -2.59 2.03 -25.42
C THR A 97 -1.60 2.29 -26.56
N HIS A 98 -0.49 1.56 -26.60
CA HIS A 98 0.60 1.73 -27.59
C HIS A 98 1.12 3.19 -27.71
N LEU A 99 0.88 4.03 -26.70
CA LEU A 99 1.36 5.41 -26.69
C LEU A 99 2.87 5.44 -26.50
N GLN A 100 3.57 6.17 -27.37
CA GLN A 100 5.03 6.35 -27.31
C GLN A 100 5.42 7.76 -26.86
N ASP A 101 4.54 8.73 -27.01
CA ASP A 101 4.78 10.11 -26.62
C ASP A 101 4.75 10.24 -25.09
N ILE A 102 5.87 10.71 -24.52
CA ILE A 102 6.06 10.83 -23.06
C ILE A 102 5.06 11.81 -22.46
N GLN A 103 4.75 12.93 -23.12
CA GLN A 103 3.83 13.93 -22.59
C GLN A 103 2.39 13.39 -22.54
N ARG A 104 2.00 12.63 -23.56
CA ARG A 104 0.69 11.96 -23.57
C ARG A 104 0.60 10.88 -22.51
N ILE A 105 1.67 10.11 -22.32
CA ILE A 105 1.76 9.09 -21.26
C ILE A 105 1.62 9.75 -19.87
N GLN A 106 2.30 10.86 -19.62
CA GLN A 106 2.21 11.60 -18.36
C GLN A 106 0.78 12.06 -18.06
N LYS A 107 0.11 12.65 -19.07
CA LYS A 107 -1.30 13.08 -18.94
C LYS A 107 -2.23 11.88 -18.67
N LEU A 108 -2.03 10.77 -19.39
CA LEU A 108 -2.80 9.55 -19.20
C LEU A 108 -2.62 8.98 -17.79
N VAL A 109 -1.37 8.91 -17.30
CA VAL A 109 -1.06 8.43 -15.94
C VAL A 109 -1.75 9.30 -14.90
N LEU A 110 -1.73 10.63 -15.05
CA LEU A 110 -2.41 11.55 -14.15
C LEU A 110 -3.93 11.30 -14.11
N LEU A 111 -4.57 11.17 -15.28
CA LEU A 111 -6.00 10.87 -15.37
C LEU A 111 -6.35 9.54 -14.72
N ILE A 112 -5.52 8.51 -14.95
CA ILE A 112 -5.71 7.20 -14.33
C ILE A 112 -5.54 7.25 -12.81
N MET A 113 -4.59 8.02 -12.29
CA MET A 113 -4.43 8.20 -10.84
C MET A 113 -5.67 8.85 -10.21
N ILE A 114 -6.24 9.87 -10.85
CA ILE A 114 -7.49 10.51 -10.41
C ILE A 114 -8.63 9.48 -10.43
N ALA A 115 -8.81 8.76 -11.52
CA ALA A 115 -9.85 7.75 -11.68
C ALA A 115 -9.68 6.59 -10.68
N PHE A 116 -8.43 6.20 -10.36
CA PHE A 116 -8.13 5.19 -9.36
C PHE A 116 -8.57 5.65 -7.96
N VAL A 117 -8.17 6.85 -7.55
CA VAL A 117 -8.54 7.41 -6.24
C VAL A 117 -10.05 7.55 -6.12
N TRP A 118 -10.70 8.04 -7.15
CA TRP A 118 -12.15 8.18 -7.20
C TRP A 118 -12.86 6.84 -7.05
N SER A 119 -12.49 5.86 -7.87
CA SER A 119 -13.04 4.50 -7.78
C SER A 119 -12.79 3.87 -6.40
N TYR A 120 -11.63 4.12 -5.80
CA TYR A 120 -11.29 3.59 -4.49
C TYR A 120 -12.14 4.21 -3.37
N LYS A 121 -12.34 5.54 -3.39
CA LYS A 121 -13.22 6.25 -2.44
C LYS A 121 -14.67 5.76 -2.53
N ILE A 122 -15.21 5.64 -3.75
CA ILE A 122 -16.55 5.08 -3.99
C ILE A 122 -16.63 3.64 -3.47
N GLY A 123 -15.60 2.82 -3.73
CA GLY A 123 -15.56 1.45 -3.25
C GLY A 123 -15.56 1.33 -1.72
N ILE A 124 -14.89 2.23 -1.00
CA ILE A 124 -14.93 2.31 0.46
C ILE A 124 -16.36 2.64 0.91
N TYR A 125 -16.96 3.68 0.35
CA TYR A 125 -18.32 4.11 0.68
C TYR A 125 -19.33 2.98 0.47
N LEU A 126 -19.32 2.37 -0.70
CA LEU A 126 -20.20 1.24 -1.01
C LEU A 126 -19.97 0.03 -0.08
N HIS A 127 -18.73 -0.22 0.32
CA HIS A 127 -18.40 -1.30 1.23
C HIS A 127 -18.96 -1.08 2.65
N GLN A 128 -19.14 0.17 3.07
CA GLN A 128 -19.80 0.51 4.34
C GLN A 128 -21.29 0.25 4.28
N ILE A 129 -21.95 0.54 3.14
CA ILE A 129 -23.39 0.33 2.95
C ILE A 129 -23.69 -1.15 2.67
N LYS A 130 -22.96 -1.74 1.71
CA LYS A 130 -23.10 -3.14 1.30
C LYS A 130 -21.73 -3.83 1.29
N PRO A 131 -21.37 -4.54 2.36
CA PRO A 131 -20.07 -5.17 2.48
C PRO A 131 -19.80 -6.18 1.37
N ILE A 132 -18.57 -6.18 0.85
CA ILE A 132 -18.12 -7.17 -0.13
C ILE A 132 -18.08 -8.53 0.53
N GLN A 133 -18.71 -9.52 -0.07
CA GLN A 133 -18.76 -10.89 0.43
C GLN A 133 -17.35 -11.50 0.57
N ILE A 134 -17.15 -12.23 1.65
CA ILE A 134 -15.96 -13.03 1.88
C ILE A 134 -16.21 -14.42 1.32
N LYS A 135 -15.32 -14.89 0.42
CA LYS A 135 -15.41 -16.22 -0.16
C LYS A 135 -14.95 -17.31 0.83
N LYS A 136 -15.26 -18.57 0.55
CA LYS A 136 -14.89 -19.74 1.38
C LYS A 136 -13.41 -19.77 1.78
N HIS A 137 -12.50 -19.26 0.97
CA HIS A 137 -11.06 -19.17 1.23
C HIS A 137 -10.65 -17.95 2.08
N GLY A 138 -11.58 -17.22 2.70
CA GLY A 138 -11.32 -16.09 3.60
C GLY A 138 -10.96 -14.75 2.92
N ARG A 139 -10.97 -14.65 1.59
CA ARG A 139 -10.68 -13.41 0.87
C ARG A 139 -11.95 -12.76 0.34
N LYS A 140 -11.96 -11.43 0.23
CA LYS A 140 -13.04 -10.66 -0.39
C LYS A 140 -13.27 -11.11 -1.84
N ALA A 141 -14.52 -11.16 -2.28
CA ALA A 141 -14.90 -11.57 -3.64
C ALA A 141 -14.32 -10.65 -4.72
N LYS A 142 -14.15 -9.36 -4.43
CA LYS A 142 -13.50 -8.36 -5.28
C LYS A 142 -12.74 -7.34 -4.42
N SER A 143 -11.76 -6.65 -5.01
CA SER A 143 -11.07 -5.56 -4.32
C SER A 143 -11.99 -4.35 -4.15
N ILE A 144 -11.71 -3.50 -3.15
CA ILE A 144 -12.41 -2.22 -2.95
C ILE A 144 -12.37 -1.38 -4.23
N PHE A 145 -11.20 -1.25 -4.86
CA PHE A 145 -11.05 -0.55 -6.14
C PHE A 145 -11.99 -1.09 -7.22
N LYS A 146 -11.98 -2.42 -7.44
CA LYS A 146 -12.82 -3.03 -8.49
C LYS A 146 -14.32 -2.90 -8.18
N TYR A 147 -14.68 -2.84 -6.91
CA TYR A 147 -16.07 -2.61 -6.50
C TYR A 147 -16.52 -1.20 -6.89
N GLY A 148 -15.74 -0.18 -6.54
CA GLY A 148 -16.03 1.20 -6.92
C GLY A 148 -15.96 1.45 -8.42
N LEU A 149 -14.95 0.88 -9.11
CA LEU A 149 -14.81 1.00 -10.56
C LEU A 149 -16.02 0.42 -11.30
N SER A 150 -16.49 -0.76 -10.90
CA SER A 150 -17.68 -1.38 -11.52
C SER A 150 -18.93 -0.54 -11.32
N PHE A 151 -19.10 0.06 -10.15
CA PHE A 151 -20.21 0.94 -9.86
C PHE A 151 -20.14 2.24 -10.68
N LEU A 152 -18.99 2.88 -10.69
CA LEU A 152 -18.73 4.09 -11.47
C LEU A 152 -18.96 3.87 -12.96
N SER A 153 -18.46 2.77 -13.52
CA SER A 153 -18.68 2.40 -14.91
C SER A 153 -20.15 2.20 -15.23
N ASN A 154 -20.90 1.54 -14.35
CA ASN A 154 -22.34 1.34 -14.57
C ASN A 154 -23.09 2.65 -14.63
N ILE A 155 -22.76 3.62 -13.79
CA ILE A 155 -23.44 4.92 -13.78
C ILE A 155 -23.06 5.76 -15.01
N LEU A 156 -21.78 5.79 -15.36
CA LEU A 156 -21.32 6.57 -16.51
C LEU A 156 -21.79 6.00 -17.85
N LEU A 157 -22.01 4.69 -17.93
CA LEU A 157 -22.49 4.03 -19.15
C LEU A 157 -24.01 3.96 -19.27
N ASN A 158 -24.73 3.99 -18.14
CA ASN A 158 -26.19 3.94 -18.10
C ASN A 158 -26.74 5.32 -17.71
N THR A 159 -26.79 6.22 -18.67
CA THR A 159 -27.22 7.63 -18.51
C THR A 159 -28.67 7.82 -18.05
N GLU A 160 -29.49 6.78 -18.09
CA GLU A 160 -30.89 6.83 -17.66
C GLU A 160 -31.06 6.96 -16.13
N ASN A 161 -30.03 6.65 -15.34
CA ASN A 161 -30.02 6.71 -13.87
C ASN A 161 -29.31 7.97 -13.34
N GLN A 162 -29.53 9.14 -13.92
CA GLN A 162 -28.82 10.39 -13.59
C GLN A 162 -29.08 10.98 -12.19
N ASN A 163 -29.77 10.29 -11.28
CA ASN A 163 -30.08 10.82 -9.95
C ASN A 163 -28.96 10.67 -8.90
N ASP A 164 -27.82 10.09 -9.25
CA ASP A 164 -26.72 9.91 -8.29
C ASP A 164 -25.71 11.08 -8.31
N THR A 165 -26.20 12.29 -8.11
CA THR A 165 -25.38 13.51 -7.86
C THR A 165 -24.38 13.33 -6.71
N GLN A 166 -24.63 12.40 -5.81
CA GLN A 166 -23.73 12.09 -4.68
C GLN A 166 -22.34 11.58 -5.10
N ILE A 167 -22.23 11.00 -6.32
CA ILE A 167 -20.93 10.44 -6.78
C ILE A 167 -19.91 11.53 -7.03
N PHE A 168 -20.33 12.68 -7.49
CA PHE A 168 -19.45 13.82 -7.76
C PHE A 168 -18.89 14.45 -6.47
N GLN A 169 -19.53 14.23 -5.32
CA GLN A 169 -19.03 14.67 -4.02
C GLN A 169 -17.70 14.00 -3.67
N PHE A 170 -17.42 12.79 -4.19
CA PHE A 170 -16.13 12.10 -3.97
C PHE A 170 -14.97 12.70 -4.78
N LEU A 171 -15.23 13.58 -5.72
CA LEU A 171 -14.22 14.34 -6.45
C LEU A 171 -13.88 15.67 -5.77
N SER A 172 -14.78 16.20 -4.95
CA SER A 172 -14.50 17.41 -4.19
C SER A 172 -13.51 17.12 -3.07
N CYS A 173 -12.49 17.96 -2.94
CA CYS A 173 -11.47 17.89 -1.89
C CYS A 173 -11.91 18.55 -0.57
N THR A 174 -13.21 18.59 -0.28
CA THR A 174 -13.77 19.08 0.98
C THR A 174 -13.85 17.98 2.01
#